data_94486c76281f3ef32bb9b57027e88010
#
_entry.id   94486c76281f3ef32bb9b57027e88010
#
_cell.length_a   1.000
_cell.length_b   1.000
_cell.length_c   1.000
_cell.angle_alpha   90.00
_cell.angle_beta   90.00
_cell.angle_gamma   90.00
#
_symmetry.space_group_name_H-M   'P 1'
#
loop_
_entity.id
_entity.type
_entity.pdbx_description
1 polymer ?
#
loop_
_entity_poly.entity_id
_entity_poly.type
_entity_poly.pdbx_seq_one_letter_code
_entity_poly.pdbx_strand_id
1 'polypeptide(L)'
;VPAAAESAVSREDLLALVAVLREQNAALAEQNAVLSARVVQQDAEIERLRGRVAELERRLDRNSGNSNLPPSTDLFGRPKPDPEPRSPRARGKQKGAPGSGLVMVEAPDRVEDHRPANCADCGEGLGGRASAGFARRQVFDVPLVSVAVTEHRLHKIACDCGHVTVATAPDLVAGSPSSYGPNLRALAAYLLVHQHVPVERTAELIADLTGAAVSTGWVSSVLAEAADLTVGSVDLIRALLTLGHVLHADETTTRIGSARRWLHVACNDRLTLLGLAPRSKAGADTLGVLPGFRGTLVHDSLSFYGGYADTAHQLCGAHLVRELTAAEEDWPKQKWHQQIRWALAGLNRQARRVRGGEIPEIPPRSLEFYQRHYHQGVNVGLSLHPRAEGRKQTRARNLLERLRDRAHDVLRFADHPKQVPFTNNTGERALRPVKTQVKISGCHQSETGAAAWLAVRSYLDSARKHGLSAFDAIHRAFTGNLWMPPIALPA
;
A
#
# COMPACT_ATOMS: atom_id res chain seq x y z
N VAL A 1 42.68 -87.93 44.41
CA VAL A 1 42.58 -86.58 43.81
C VAL A 1 43.99 -86.14 43.46
N PRO A 2 44.36 -85.96 42.20
CA PRO A 2 45.62 -85.39 41.86
C PRO A 2 45.52 -83.85 41.93
N ALA A 3 46.44 -83.24 42.65
CA ALA A 3 46.64 -81.80 42.70
C ALA A 3 46.99 -81.25 41.31
N ALA A 4 46.24 -80.32 40.82
CA ALA A 4 46.57 -79.56 39.62
C ALA A 4 47.85 -78.75 39.90
N ALA A 5 48.86 -79.03 39.19
CA ALA A 5 50.08 -78.21 39.20
C ALA A 5 49.75 -76.85 38.57
N GLU A 6 49.71 -75.81 39.37
CA GLU A 6 49.76 -74.45 38.85
C GLU A 6 51.08 -74.26 38.10
N SER A 7 50.97 -74.18 36.78
CA SER A 7 52.15 -73.85 35.95
C SER A 7 52.45 -72.37 36.21
N ALA A 8 53.54 -72.12 36.91
CA ALA A 8 54.05 -70.77 37.15
C ALA A 8 54.37 -70.13 35.78
N VAL A 9 53.65 -69.03 35.41
CA VAL A 9 53.90 -68.28 34.21
C VAL A 9 55.35 -67.80 34.22
N SER A 10 56.12 -68.10 33.16
CA SER A 10 57.56 -67.77 33.09
C SER A 10 57.72 -66.24 32.96
N ARG A 11 58.86 -65.73 33.40
CA ARG A 11 59.24 -64.31 33.25
C ARG A 11 59.23 -63.87 31.78
N GLU A 12 59.56 -64.76 30.88
CA GLU A 12 59.60 -64.51 29.42
C GLU A 12 58.17 -64.35 28.87
N ASP A 13 57.18 -65.20 29.33
CA ASP A 13 55.80 -65.10 28.95
C ASP A 13 55.17 -63.78 29.42
N LEU A 14 55.49 -63.32 30.65
CA LEU A 14 55.07 -62.04 31.19
C LEU A 14 55.64 -60.85 30.38
N LEU A 15 56.92 -60.93 29.96
CA LEU A 15 57.54 -59.90 29.13
C LEU A 15 56.92 -59.84 27.72
N ALA A 16 56.62 -61.02 27.15
CA ALA A 16 55.93 -61.10 25.86
C ALA A 16 54.54 -60.53 25.94
N LEU A 17 53.74 -60.82 27.01
CA LEU A 17 52.43 -60.25 27.23
C LEU A 17 52.52 -58.75 27.42
N VAL A 18 53.48 -58.23 28.17
CA VAL A 18 53.68 -56.79 28.36
C VAL A 18 53.97 -56.07 27.02
N ALA A 19 54.78 -56.71 26.15
CA ALA A 19 55.12 -56.18 24.82
C ALA A 19 53.84 -56.09 23.97
N VAL A 20 52.99 -57.15 23.92
CA VAL A 20 51.73 -57.18 23.17
C VAL A 20 50.77 -56.11 23.73
N LEU A 21 50.64 -56.00 25.05
CA LEU A 21 49.78 -54.99 25.68
C LEU A 21 50.24 -53.56 25.40
N ARG A 22 51.56 -53.33 25.33
CA ARG A 22 52.08 -52.00 24.95
C ARG A 22 51.75 -51.66 23.49
N GLU A 23 51.90 -52.61 22.58
CA GLU A 23 51.55 -52.43 21.17
C GLU A 23 50.05 -52.16 20.99
N GLN A 24 49.20 -52.94 21.70
CA GLN A 24 47.71 -52.68 21.70
C GLN A 24 47.39 -51.34 22.29
N ASN A 25 48.02 -50.93 23.39
CA ASN A 25 47.80 -49.61 23.98
C ASN A 25 48.24 -48.47 23.05
N ALA A 26 49.37 -48.64 22.31
CA ALA A 26 49.76 -47.66 21.33
C ALA A 26 48.78 -47.54 20.16
N ALA A 27 48.30 -48.68 19.64
CA ALA A 27 47.29 -48.73 18.60
C ALA A 27 45.93 -48.07 19.07
N LEU A 28 45.52 -48.37 20.30
CA LEU A 28 44.31 -47.74 20.91
C LEU A 28 44.51 -46.24 21.12
N ALA A 29 45.67 -45.77 21.52
CA ALA A 29 45.96 -44.35 21.67
C ALA A 29 45.90 -43.63 20.31
N GLU A 30 46.40 -44.22 19.24
CA GLU A 30 46.28 -43.68 17.89
C GLU A 30 44.83 -43.62 17.40
N GLN A 31 44.07 -44.70 17.61
CA GLN A 31 42.65 -44.73 17.29
C GLN A 31 41.86 -43.65 18.07
N ASN A 32 42.16 -43.50 19.35
CA ASN A 32 41.52 -42.46 20.17
C ASN A 32 41.88 -41.04 19.69
N ALA A 33 43.11 -40.80 19.23
CA ALA A 33 43.49 -39.53 18.67
C ALA A 33 42.69 -39.21 17.37
N VAL A 34 42.57 -40.21 16.48
CA VAL A 34 41.76 -40.06 15.24
C VAL A 34 40.30 -39.83 15.55
N LEU A 35 39.71 -40.59 16.50
CA LEU A 35 38.32 -40.41 16.91
C LEU A 35 38.10 -39.02 17.54
N SER A 36 39.00 -38.56 18.39
CA SER A 36 38.92 -37.24 19.01
C SER A 36 38.97 -36.13 17.96
N ALA A 37 39.85 -36.22 16.97
CA ALA A 37 39.92 -35.28 15.86
C ALA A 37 38.60 -35.28 15.04
N ARG A 38 38.03 -36.47 14.81
CA ARG A 38 36.72 -36.59 14.12
C ARG A 38 35.56 -35.99 14.91
N VAL A 39 35.52 -36.16 16.23
CA VAL A 39 34.52 -35.53 17.10
C VAL A 39 34.61 -34.02 17.02
N VAL A 40 35.81 -33.44 17.13
CA VAL A 40 36.03 -31.99 16.99
C VAL A 40 35.52 -31.46 15.63
N GLN A 41 35.79 -32.20 14.56
CA GLN A 41 35.33 -31.84 13.23
C GLN A 41 33.80 -31.92 13.11
N GLN A 42 33.19 -32.96 13.69
CA GLN A 42 31.73 -33.11 13.72
C GLN A 42 31.05 -32.01 14.56
N ASP A 43 31.60 -31.64 15.70
CA ASP A 43 31.07 -30.53 16.52
C ASP A 43 31.11 -29.22 15.77
N ALA A 44 32.18 -28.91 15.06
CA ALA A 44 32.29 -27.73 14.21
C ALA A 44 31.20 -27.71 13.10
N GLU A 45 30.94 -28.86 12.46
CA GLU A 45 29.89 -28.98 11.43
C GLU A 45 28.51 -28.88 12.03
N ILE A 46 28.24 -29.45 13.20
CA ILE A 46 26.98 -29.33 13.93
C ILE A 46 26.68 -27.84 14.24
N GLU A 47 27.66 -27.12 14.76
CA GLU A 47 27.51 -25.69 15.04
C GLU A 47 27.25 -24.88 13.76
N ARG A 48 27.92 -25.22 12.66
CA ARG A 48 27.66 -24.62 11.35
C ARG A 48 26.25 -24.89 10.86
N LEU A 49 25.75 -26.11 10.99
CA LEU A 49 24.42 -26.52 10.60
C LEU A 49 23.34 -25.89 11.50
N ARG A 50 23.56 -25.83 12.82
CA ARG A 50 22.69 -25.11 13.75
C ARG A 50 22.54 -23.64 13.37
N GLY A 51 23.66 -22.97 13.06
CA GLY A 51 23.62 -21.60 12.57
C GLY A 51 22.81 -21.44 11.27
N ARG A 52 22.93 -22.42 10.36
CA ARG A 52 22.16 -22.43 9.11
C ARG A 52 20.67 -22.64 9.33
N VAL A 53 20.28 -23.57 10.21
CA VAL A 53 18.88 -23.83 10.58
C VAL A 53 18.29 -22.58 11.22
N ALA A 54 18.94 -21.99 12.21
CA ALA A 54 18.48 -20.77 12.84
C ALA A 54 18.31 -19.59 11.85
N GLU A 55 19.19 -19.47 10.84
CA GLU A 55 19.02 -18.47 9.77
C GLU A 55 17.82 -18.79 8.87
N LEU A 56 17.58 -20.05 8.53
CA LEU A 56 16.41 -20.45 7.72
C LEU A 56 15.09 -20.26 8.49
N GLU A 57 15.04 -20.61 9.76
CA GLU A 57 13.90 -20.37 10.63
C GLU A 57 13.56 -18.88 10.71
N ARG A 58 14.56 -18.03 10.97
CA ARG A 58 14.39 -16.57 10.94
C ARG A 58 13.89 -16.04 9.61
N ARG A 59 14.27 -16.66 8.49
CA ARG A 59 13.77 -16.29 7.15
C ARG A 59 12.32 -16.71 6.96
N LEU A 60 11.92 -17.86 7.47
CA LEU A 60 10.54 -18.36 7.43
C LEU A 60 9.62 -17.55 8.34
N ASP A 61 10.13 -17.05 9.46
CA ASP A 61 9.34 -16.27 10.43
C ASP A 61 9.08 -14.83 10.03
N ARG A 62 9.62 -14.38 8.89
CA ARG A 62 9.36 -13.06 8.38
C ARG A 62 7.94 -12.91 7.87
N ASN A 63 7.30 -11.83 8.30
CA ASN A 63 5.98 -11.42 7.88
C ASN A 63 5.89 -9.89 7.79
N SER A 64 4.72 -9.36 7.44
CA SER A 64 4.50 -7.92 7.33
C SER A 64 4.58 -7.15 8.66
N GLY A 65 4.57 -7.85 9.79
CA GLY A 65 4.69 -7.24 11.14
C GLY A 65 6.14 -7.02 11.59
N ASN A 66 7.08 -7.88 11.13
CA ASN A 66 8.48 -7.87 11.54
C ASN A 66 9.46 -7.67 10.38
N SER A 67 8.98 -7.32 9.19
CA SER A 67 9.81 -7.03 8.02
C SER A 67 9.14 -6.00 7.10
N ASN A 68 9.88 -5.55 6.07
CA ASN A 68 9.34 -4.69 5.02
C ASN A 68 8.57 -5.47 3.93
N LEU A 69 8.26 -6.75 4.17
CA LEU A 69 7.45 -7.54 3.26
C LEU A 69 5.99 -7.04 3.29
N PRO A 70 5.32 -6.97 2.13
CA PRO A 70 3.93 -6.58 2.09
C PRO A 70 3.03 -7.66 2.72
N PRO A 71 1.87 -7.30 3.32
CA PRO A 71 0.92 -8.26 3.90
C PRO A 71 0.47 -9.38 2.94
N SER A 72 0.59 -9.15 1.63
CA SER A 72 0.28 -10.16 0.61
C SER A 72 1.28 -11.32 0.53
N THR A 73 2.43 -11.21 1.19
CA THR A 73 3.42 -12.30 1.29
C THR A 73 3.27 -13.12 2.57
N ASP A 74 2.40 -12.70 3.49
CA ASP A 74 2.11 -13.48 4.68
C ASP A 74 1.41 -14.78 4.28
N LEU A 75 1.87 -15.91 4.79
CA LEU A 75 1.29 -17.23 4.50
C LEU A 75 -0.12 -17.32 5.08
N PHE A 76 -1.07 -17.83 4.30
CA PHE A 76 -2.41 -18.13 4.76
C PHE A 76 -2.33 -19.21 5.87
N GLY A 77 -2.99 -18.95 7.01
CA GLY A 77 -3.07 -19.91 8.13
C GLY A 77 -2.04 -19.72 9.23
N ARG A 78 -1.09 -18.80 9.15
CA ARG A 78 -0.29 -18.43 10.31
C ARG A 78 -1.16 -17.71 11.35
N PRO A 79 -1.11 -18.10 12.63
CA PRO A 79 -1.74 -17.33 13.67
C PRO A 79 -1.18 -15.91 13.62
N LYS A 80 -2.05 -14.93 13.48
CA LYS A 80 -1.63 -13.53 13.72
C LYS A 80 -1.20 -13.47 15.18
N PRO A 81 -0.09 -12.75 15.49
CA PRO A 81 0.22 -12.45 16.88
C PRO A 81 -1.03 -11.93 17.56
N ASP A 82 -1.31 -12.40 18.78
CA ASP A 82 -2.46 -11.90 19.52
C ASP A 82 -2.46 -10.39 19.46
N PRO A 83 -3.53 -9.77 18.99
CA PRO A 83 -3.58 -8.32 18.93
C PRO A 83 -3.39 -7.82 20.37
N GLU A 84 -2.45 -6.88 20.57
CA GLU A 84 -2.36 -6.16 21.84
C GLU A 84 -3.77 -5.87 22.35
N PRO A 85 -4.06 -6.02 23.67
CA PRO A 85 -5.38 -5.83 24.21
C PRO A 85 -5.91 -4.49 23.70
N ARG A 86 -6.80 -4.58 22.73
CA ARG A 86 -7.48 -3.39 22.22
C ARG A 86 -8.25 -2.78 23.38
N SER A 87 -8.29 -1.45 23.42
CA SER A 87 -9.06 -0.73 24.44
C SER A 87 -10.41 -1.43 24.66
N PRO A 88 -10.98 -1.46 25.87
CA PRO A 88 -12.23 -2.19 26.20
C PRO A 88 -13.46 -1.65 25.48
N ARG A 89 -13.29 -0.87 24.42
CA ARG A 89 -14.39 -0.38 23.58
C ARG A 89 -15.02 -1.55 22.84
N ALA A 90 -16.34 -1.68 23.00
CA ALA A 90 -17.12 -2.70 22.29
C ALA A 90 -16.91 -2.60 20.77
N ARG A 91 -16.88 -3.75 20.07
CA ARG A 91 -16.87 -3.78 18.60
C ARG A 91 -18.19 -3.22 18.09
N GLY A 92 -18.14 -2.35 17.09
CA GLY A 92 -19.32 -1.72 16.49
C GLY A 92 -19.45 -0.25 16.85
N LYS A 93 -20.65 0.29 16.62
CA LYS A 93 -20.97 1.69 16.83
C LYS A 93 -20.95 2.01 18.32
N GLN A 94 -20.20 3.03 18.72
CA GLN A 94 -20.13 3.45 20.11
C GLN A 94 -21.46 4.07 20.54
N LYS A 95 -21.84 3.87 21.82
CA LYS A 95 -23.07 4.45 22.41
C LYS A 95 -23.02 5.97 22.24
N GLY A 96 -24.06 6.55 21.63
CA GLY A 96 -24.14 7.99 21.33
C GLY A 96 -23.59 8.43 19.98
N ALA A 97 -22.98 7.54 19.18
CA ALA A 97 -22.59 7.89 17.82
C ALA A 97 -23.84 8.08 16.93
N PRO A 98 -23.94 9.18 16.14
CA PRO A 98 -25.11 9.45 15.30
C PRO A 98 -25.34 8.32 14.31
N GLY A 99 -26.60 7.89 14.15
CA GLY A 99 -26.99 6.85 13.21
C GLY A 99 -26.69 7.29 11.77
N SER A 100 -26.12 6.39 10.94
CA SER A 100 -26.06 6.55 9.48
C SER A 100 -27.21 5.76 8.84
N GLY A 101 -28.44 5.91 9.36
CA GLY A 101 -29.62 5.31 8.77
C GLY A 101 -30.13 6.14 7.59
N LEU A 102 -30.93 5.51 6.74
CA LEU A 102 -31.64 6.19 5.67
C LEU A 102 -32.59 7.23 6.31
N VAL A 103 -32.45 8.49 5.92
CA VAL A 103 -33.26 9.59 6.42
C VAL A 103 -34.29 9.97 5.36
N MET A 104 -35.54 10.17 5.77
CA MET A 104 -36.59 10.63 4.86
C MET A 104 -36.28 12.02 4.30
N VAL A 105 -36.55 12.21 3.00
CA VAL A 105 -36.44 13.51 2.36
C VAL A 105 -37.74 14.30 2.58
N GLU A 106 -37.64 15.63 2.61
CA GLU A 106 -38.81 16.48 2.77
C GLU A 106 -39.67 16.54 1.50
N ALA A 107 -39.02 16.65 0.33
CA ALA A 107 -39.66 16.68 -0.98
C ALA A 107 -39.33 15.38 -1.74
N PRO A 108 -40.18 14.35 -1.72
CA PRO A 108 -40.02 13.14 -2.50
C PRO A 108 -40.40 13.40 -3.97
N ASP A 109 -39.82 12.66 -4.90
CA ASP A 109 -40.08 12.76 -6.35
C ASP A 109 -41.52 12.40 -6.70
N ARG A 110 -42.13 11.48 -5.92
CA ARG A 110 -43.52 11.02 -6.12
C ARG A 110 -44.19 10.79 -4.77
N VAL A 111 -45.48 11.14 -4.69
CA VAL A 111 -46.32 10.88 -3.54
C VAL A 111 -47.49 9.99 -3.97
N GLU A 112 -47.71 8.92 -3.22
CA GLU A 112 -48.85 8.01 -3.38
C GLU A 112 -49.66 7.99 -2.09
N ASP A 113 -50.94 8.39 -2.21
CA ASP A 113 -51.85 8.39 -1.09
C ASP A 113 -52.62 7.07 -0.97
N HIS A 114 -52.44 6.39 0.15
CA HIS A 114 -53.13 5.15 0.48
C HIS A 114 -54.24 5.47 1.51
N ARG A 115 -55.51 5.20 1.15
CA ARG A 115 -56.65 5.42 2.02
C ARG A 115 -57.28 4.08 2.38
N PRO A 116 -57.68 3.86 3.65
CA PRO A 116 -58.41 2.67 4.02
C PRO A 116 -59.82 2.70 3.36
N ALA A 117 -60.22 1.60 2.79
CA ALA A 117 -61.53 1.49 2.14
C ALA A 117 -62.67 1.42 3.17
N ASN A 118 -62.45 0.68 4.27
CA ASN A 118 -63.47 0.41 5.30
C ASN A 118 -62.91 0.66 6.70
N CYS A 119 -63.79 0.96 7.65
CA CYS A 119 -63.44 1.02 9.07
C CYS A 119 -63.03 -0.35 9.61
N ALA A 120 -61.89 -0.42 10.31
CA ALA A 120 -61.38 -1.66 10.86
C ALA A 120 -62.19 -2.21 12.02
N ASP A 121 -63.03 -1.39 12.68
CA ASP A 121 -63.86 -1.74 13.82
C ASP A 121 -65.29 -2.13 13.39
N CYS A 122 -66.01 -1.26 12.66
CA CYS A 122 -67.41 -1.47 12.31
C CYS A 122 -67.66 -1.90 10.84
N GLY A 123 -66.63 -1.92 9.99
CA GLY A 123 -66.72 -2.33 8.57
C GLY A 123 -67.32 -1.27 7.64
N GLU A 124 -67.73 -0.10 8.15
CA GLU A 124 -68.36 0.96 7.34
C GLU A 124 -67.39 1.52 6.29
N GLY A 125 -67.91 1.82 5.07
CA GLY A 125 -67.14 2.42 4.00
C GLY A 125 -66.63 3.83 4.33
N LEU A 126 -65.32 4.05 4.12
CA LEU A 126 -64.66 5.33 4.41
C LEU A 126 -64.44 6.20 3.16
N GLY A 127 -64.98 5.78 2.01
CA GLY A 127 -64.90 6.55 0.76
C GLY A 127 -65.42 7.96 0.91
N GLY A 128 -64.67 8.97 0.47
CA GLY A 128 -65.08 10.40 0.51
C GLY A 128 -64.95 11.09 1.87
N ARG A 129 -64.61 10.39 2.96
CA ARG A 129 -64.38 11.03 4.27
C ARG A 129 -63.06 11.79 4.30
N ALA A 130 -63.00 12.89 5.04
CA ALA A 130 -61.76 13.67 5.22
C ALA A 130 -60.69 12.86 5.97
N SER A 131 -59.46 13.03 5.59
CA SER A 131 -58.32 12.42 6.29
C SER A 131 -58.09 13.10 7.65
N ALA A 132 -57.91 12.30 8.69
CA ALA A 132 -57.53 12.78 10.02
C ALA A 132 -56.00 12.99 10.17
N GLY A 133 -55.24 12.69 9.12
CA GLY A 133 -53.79 12.77 9.09
C GLY A 133 -53.16 11.55 8.39
N PHE A 134 -51.86 11.56 8.21
CA PHE A 134 -51.14 10.46 7.56
C PHE A 134 -49.74 10.21 8.19
N ALA A 135 -49.30 8.98 8.14
CA ALA A 135 -47.95 8.61 8.50
C ALA A 135 -47.10 8.50 7.23
N ARG A 136 -45.97 9.17 7.21
CA ARG A 136 -45.04 9.11 6.08
C ARG A 136 -44.21 7.81 6.09
N ARG A 137 -44.08 7.19 4.92
CA ARG A 137 -43.15 6.11 4.63
C ARG A 137 -42.51 6.40 3.28
N GLN A 138 -41.23 6.18 3.13
CA GLN A 138 -40.53 6.46 1.87
C GLN A 138 -39.72 5.21 1.44
N VAL A 139 -39.79 4.90 0.16
CA VAL A 139 -38.99 3.88 -0.51
C VAL A 139 -38.01 4.62 -1.41
N PHE A 140 -36.76 4.32 -1.28
CA PHE A 140 -35.68 4.85 -2.14
C PHE A 140 -35.30 3.75 -3.12
N ASP A 141 -35.53 4.01 -4.40
CA ASP A 141 -35.24 3.06 -5.46
C ASP A 141 -34.46 3.74 -6.61
N VAL A 142 -33.82 2.96 -7.46
CA VAL A 142 -33.13 3.43 -8.67
C VAL A 142 -34.02 3.12 -9.86
N PRO A 143 -34.39 4.12 -10.69
CA PRO A 143 -35.13 3.85 -11.92
C PRO A 143 -34.30 2.96 -12.86
N LEU A 144 -34.98 2.10 -13.62
CA LEU A 144 -34.34 1.29 -14.64
C LEU A 144 -33.61 2.19 -15.65
N VAL A 145 -32.32 1.94 -15.84
CA VAL A 145 -31.49 2.74 -16.75
C VAL A 145 -31.65 2.17 -18.16
N SER A 146 -31.94 3.05 -19.12
CA SER A 146 -31.98 2.70 -20.56
C SER A 146 -31.18 3.70 -21.37
N VAL A 147 -30.68 3.26 -22.54
CA VAL A 147 -29.98 4.15 -23.46
C VAL A 147 -30.95 5.13 -24.09
N ALA A 148 -30.67 6.43 -24.00
CA ALA A 148 -31.36 7.46 -24.78
C ALA A 148 -30.62 7.65 -26.10
N VAL A 149 -31.36 7.52 -27.22
CA VAL A 149 -30.79 7.69 -28.57
C VAL A 149 -31.21 9.05 -29.12
N THR A 150 -30.23 9.88 -29.47
CA THR A 150 -30.47 11.17 -30.13
C THR A 150 -30.03 11.10 -31.57
N GLU A 151 -30.95 11.39 -32.51
CA GLU A 151 -30.66 11.47 -33.96
C GLU A 151 -30.28 12.92 -34.32
N HIS A 152 -29.11 13.10 -34.94
CA HIS A 152 -28.65 14.39 -35.47
C HIS A 152 -28.87 14.40 -36.99
N ARG A 153 -29.82 15.22 -37.51
CA ARG A 153 -30.12 15.37 -38.92
C ARG A 153 -29.37 16.57 -39.50
N LEU A 154 -28.37 16.28 -40.34
CA LEU A 154 -27.56 17.30 -41.01
C LEU A 154 -28.21 17.69 -42.31
N HIS A 155 -29.02 18.75 -42.30
CA HIS A 155 -29.74 19.20 -43.48
C HIS A 155 -28.78 19.75 -44.56
N LYS A 156 -29.10 19.48 -45.82
CA LYS A 156 -28.48 20.08 -46.99
C LYS A 156 -29.43 21.09 -47.57
N ILE A 157 -29.03 22.35 -47.67
CA ILE A 157 -29.86 23.45 -48.17
C ILE A 157 -29.21 24.03 -49.42
N ALA A 158 -29.98 24.05 -50.50
CA ALA A 158 -29.56 24.71 -51.74
C ALA A 158 -29.82 26.24 -51.63
N CYS A 159 -28.84 27.01 -52.05
CA CYS A 159 -28.93 28.48 -52.19
C CYS A 159 -29.35 28.80 -53.61
N ASP A 160 -29.99 29.95 -53.81
CA ASP A 160 -30.37 30.47 -55.11
C ASP A 160 -29.12 30.67 -56.06
N CYS A 161 -27.93 30.78 -55.51
CA CYS A 161 -26.67 30.78 -56.26
C CYS A 161 -26.25 29.42 -56.81
N GLY A 162 -27.05 28.36 -56.59
CA GLY A 162 -26.79 26.97 -57.03
C GLY A 162 -25.87 26.15 -56.10
N HIS A 163 -25.30 26.77 -55.00
CA HIS A 163 -24.49 26.04 -54.05
C HIS A 163 -25.33 25.34 -53.02
N VAL A 164 -24.95 24.07 -52.64
CA VAL A 164 -25.58 23.28 -51.60
C VAL A 164 -24.69 23.30 -50.36
N THR A 165 -25.16 23.92 -49.26
CA THR A 165 -24.48 23.92 -47.97
C THR A 165 -25.03 22.83 -47.07
N VAL A 166 -24.11 22.05 -46.47
CA VAL A 166 -24.45 20.98 -45.50
C VAL A 166 -24.19 21.50 -44.08
N ALA A 167 -25.13 21.21 -43.17
CA ALA A 167 -24.92 21.56 -41.74
C ALA A 167 -23.69 20.84 -41.18
N THR A 168 -22.94 21.55 -40.33
CA THR A 168 -21.78 20.97 -39.66
C THR A 168 -22.23 19.94 -38.60
N ALA A 169 -21.64 18.76 -38.62
CA ALA A 169 -21.91 17.75 -37.59
C ALA A 169 -21.31 18.18 -36.26
N PRO A 170 -22.02 17.95 -35.13
CA PRO A 170 -21.38 18.04 -33.82
C PRO A 170 -20.21 17.09 -33.72
N ASP A 171 -19.15 17.46 -32.97
CA ASP A 171 -17.90 16.69 -32.83
C ASP A 171 -18.15 15.22 -32.45
N LEU A 172 -19.15 14.97 -31.62
CA LEU A 172 -19.51 13.62 -31.14
C LEU A 172 -19.90 12.66 -32.27
N VAL A 173 -20.43 13.18 -33.39
CA VAL A 173 -20.91 12.40 -34.54
C VAL A 173 -20.22 12.77 -35.86
N ALA A 174 -19.23 13.64 -35.82
CA ALA A 174 -18.53 14.11 -37.04
C ALA A 174 -17.78 13.00 -37.78
N GLY A 175 -17.27 12.01 -37.07
CA GLY A 175 -16.43 10.94 -37.63
C GLY A 175 -17.15 9.60 -37.91
N SER A 176 -18.43 9.45 -37.48
CA SER A 176 -19.15 8.15 -37.60
C SER A 176 -20.66 8.38 -37.63
N PRO A 177 -21.40 7.53 -38.35
CA PRO A 177 -22.88 7.59 -38.41
C PRO A 177 -23.53 7.25 -37.04
N SER A 178 -22.79 6.64 -36.12
CA SER A 178 -23.26 6.37 -34.76
C SER A 178 -22.09 6.43 -33.78
N SER A 179 -22.31 6.96 -32.58
CA SER A 179 -21.31 7.00 -31.51
C SER A 179 -21.94 6.87 -30.14
N TYR A 180 -21.15 6.43 -29.15
CA TYR A 180 -21.59 6.42 -27.77
C TYR A 180 -21.34 7.77 -27.11
N GLY A 181 -22.30 8.24 -26.35
CA GLY A 181 -22.25 9.53 -25.68
C GLY A 181 -21.31 9.56 -24.45
N PRO A 182 -21.07 10.77 -23.91
CA PRO A 182 -20.11 10.98 -22.82
C PRO A 182 -20.46 10.22 -21.54
N ASN A 183 -21.76 10.00 -21.26
CA ASN A 183 -22.19 9.25 -20.07
C ASN A 183 -21.74 7.78 -20.12
N LEU A 184 -21.92 7.11 -21.26
CA LEU A 184 -21.46 5.72 -21.44
C LEU A 184 -19.93 5.62 -21.41
N ARG A 185 -19.23 6.57 -22.04
CA ARG A 185 -17.75 6.65 -21.98
C ARG A 185 -17.27 6.83 -20.53
N ALA A 186 -17.87 7.75 -19.80
CA ALA A 186 -17.57 7.98 -18.38
C ALA A 186 -17.83 6.73 -17.54
N LEU A 187 -18.94 6.02 -17.77
CA LEU A 187 -19.28 4.78 -17.07
C LEU A 187 -18.23 3.70 -17.36
N ALA A 188 -17.86 3.49 -18.61
CA ALA A 188 -16.82 2.51 -18.98
C ALA A 188 -15.47 2.82 -18.31
N ALA A 189 -14.98 4.07 -18.39
CA ALA A 189 -13.73 4.49 -17.76
C ALA A 189 -13.78 4.37 -16.22
N TYR A 190 -14.91 4.72 -15.60
CA TYR A 190 -15.13 4.58 -14.15
C TYR A 190 -15.06 3.11 -13.71
N LEU A 191 -15.74 2.20 -14.42
CA LEU A 191 -15.73 0.77 -14.13
C LEU A 191 -14.31 0.18 -14.26
N LEU A 192 -13.61 0.52 -15.33
CA LEU A 192 -12.24 0.05 -15.57
C LEU A 192 -11.23 0.55 -14.53
N VAL A 193 -11.21 1.86 -14.30
CA VAL A 193 -10.11 2.49 -13.56
C VAL A 193 -10.41 2.62 -12.08
N HIS A 194 -11.64 2.99 -11.72
CA HIS A 194 -11.98 3.20 -10.31
C HIS A 194 -12.47 1.93 -9.64
N GLN A 195 -13.31 1.15 -10.32
CA GLN A 195 -13.88 -0.10 -9.81
C GLN A 195 -13.06 -1.35 -10.15
N HIS A 196 -12.02 -1.21 -10.99
CA HIS A 196 -11.11 -2.31 -11.39
C HIS A 196 -11.83 -3.46 -12.10
N VAL A 197 -12.94 -3.19 -12.80
CA VAL A 197 -13.66 -4.23 -13.54
C VAL A 197 -12.87 -4.58 -14.80
N PRO A 198 -12.65 -5.87 -15.14
CA PRO A 198 -11.99 -6.28 -16.37
C PRO A 198 -12.73 -5.79 -17.62
N VAL A 199 -12.02 -5.59 -18.72
CA VAL A 199 -12.57 -5.04 -19.99
C VAL A 199 -13.80 -5.80 -20.46
N GLU A 200 -13.72 -7.13 -20.52
CA GLU A 200 -14.80 -8.00 -20.95
C GLU A 200 -16.03 -7.84 -20.05
N ARG A 201 -15.83 -7.95 -18.75
CA ARG A 201 -16.91 -7.77 -17.76
C ARG A 201 -17.47 -6.35 -17.72
N THR A 202 -16.68 -5.35 -18.09
CA THR A 202 -17.19 -3.97 -18.24
C THR A 202 -18.15 -3.87 -19.40
N ALA A 203 -17.84 -4.49 -20.56
CA ALA A 203 -18.74 -4.53 -21.69
C ALA A 203 -20.05 -5.27 -21.37
N GLU A 204 -19.96 -6.42 -20.73
CA GLU A 204 -21.09 -7.22 -20.26
C GLU A 204 -21.97 -6.43 -19.28
N LEU A 205 -21.37 -5.83 -18.25
CA LEU A 205 -22.09 -5.06 -17.23
C LEU A 205 -22.81 -3.83 -17.83
N ILE A 206 -22.20 -3.15 -18.79
CA ILE A 206 -22.85 -2.02 -19.48
C ILE A 206 -24.05 -2.53 -20.29
N ALA A 207 -23.92 -3.64 -21.02
CA ALA A 207 -25.02 -4.23 -21.76
C ALA A 207 -26.17 -4.65 -20.86
N ASP A 208 -25.88 -5.34 -19.76
CA ASP A 208 -26.90 -5.82 -18.81
C ASP A 208 -27.67 -4.67 -18.12
N LEU A 209 -26.95 -3.62 -17.72
CA LEU A 209 -27.56 -2.52 -16.97
C LEU A 209 -28.29 -1.50 -17.86
N THR A 210 -27.81 -1.29 -19.10
CA THR A 210 -28.29 -0.17 -19.95
C THR A 210 -28.91 -0.60 -21.25
N GLY A 211 -28.75 -1.87 -21.66
CA GLY A 211 -29.12 -2.37 -22.97
C GLY A 211 -28.15 -1.97 -24.10
N ALA A 212 -27.06 -1.25 -23.81
CA ALA A 212 -26.06 -0.85 -24.80
C ALA A 212 -25.06 -1.97 -25.06
N ALA A 213 -25.14 -2.64 -26.20
CA ALA A 213 -24.17 -3.65 -26.60
C ALA A 213 -22.85 -3.01 -27.05
N VAL A 214 -21.91 -2.84 -26.14
CA VAL A 214 -20.58 -2.29 -26.42
C VAL A 214 -19.55 -3.41 -26.61
N SER A 215 -18.54 -3.19 -27.49
CA SER A 215 -17.48 -4.17 -27.71
C SER A 215 -16.32 -3.96 -26.71
N THR A 216 -15.56 -5.01 -26.45
CA THR A 216 -14.32 -4.97 -25.64
C THR A 216 -13.28 -4.02 -26.24
N GLY A 217 -13.21 -3.95 -27.58
CA GLY A 217 -12.33 -3.01 -28.28
C GLY A 217 -12.71 -1.56 -28.01
N TRP A 218 -14.02 -1.23 -28.03
CA TRP A 218 -14.49 0.10 -27.67
C TRP A 218 -14.20 0.43 -26.20
N VAL A 219 -14.44 -0.49 -25.26
CA VAL A 219 -14.12 -0.28 -23.84
C VAL A 219 -12.61 0.04 -23.66
N SER A 220 -11.75 -0.64 -24.42
CA SER A 220 -10.31 -0.37 -24.39
C SER A 220 -9.95 0.99 -25.01
N SER A 221 -10.62 1.42 -26.10
CA SER A 221 -10.40 2.72 -26.71
C SER A 221 -10.86 3.87 -25.82
N VAL A 222 -11.91 3.69 -25.03
CA VAL A 222 -12.37 4.68 -24.03
C VAL A 222 -11.30 4.94 -22.96
N LEU A 223 -10.53 3.93 -22.55
CA LEU A 223 -9.43 4.12 -21.61
C LEU A 223 -8.32 5.00 -22.20
N ALA A 224 -7.95 4.78 -23.47
CA ALA A 224 -6.96 5.60 -24.15
C ALA A 224 -7.45 7.05 -24.30
N GLU A 225 -8.68 7.24 -24.76
CA GLU A 225 -9.34 8.55 -24.89
C GLU A 225 -9.38 9.28 -23.51
N ALA A 226 -9.75 8.59 -22.43
CA ALA A 226 -9.77 9.16 -21.10
C ALA A 226 -8.37 9.62 -20.63
N ALA A 227 -7.32 8.85 -20.98
CA ALA A 227 -5.95 9.23 -20.68
C ALA A 227 -5.55 10.52 -21.43
N ASP A 228 -5.87 10.59 -22.74
CA ASP A 228 -5.58 11.77 -23.57
C ASP A 228 -6.30 13.03 -23.06
N LEU A 229 -7.58 12.90 -22.71
CA LEU A 229 -8.38 13.99 -22.15
C LEU A 229 -7.83 14.50 -20.80
N THR A 230 -7.19 13.67 -20.02
CA THR A 230 -6.70 14.03 -18.68
C THR A 230 -5.26 14.51 -18.64
N VAL A 231 -4.51 14.54 -19.77
CA VAL A 231 -3.10 14.91 -19.85
C VAL A 231 -2.83 16.26 -19.18
N GLY A 232 -3.57 17.31 -19.52
CA GLY A 232 -3.34 18.65 -18.96
C GLY A 232 -3.50 18.71 -17.44
N SER A 233 -4.47 17.96 -16.87
CA SER A 233 -4.63 17.85 -15.42
C SER A 233 -3.48 17.08 -14.77
N VAL A 234 -3.03 15.96 -15.38
CA VAL A 234 -1.92 15.15 -14.88
C VAL A 234 -0.60 15.93 -14.91
N ASP A 235 -0.37 16.74 -15.95
CA ASP A 235 0.82 17.59 -16.04
C ASP A 235 0.82 18.67 -14.96
N LEU A 236 -0.32 19.27 -14.68
CA LEU A 236 -0.44 20.24 -13.58
C LEU A 236 -0.28 19.54 -12.22
N ILE A 237 -0.81 18.33 -12.03
CA ILE A 237 -0.59 17.51 -10.81
C ILE A 237 0.93 17.29 -10.62
N ARG A 238 1.66 16.93 -11.67
CA ARG A 238 3.11 16.75 -11.65
C ARG A 238 3.83 18.02 -11.20
N ALA A 239 3.49 19.14 -11.82
CA ALA A 239 4.09 20.45 -11.50
C ALA A 239 3.82 20.85 -10.04
N LEU A 240 2.58 20.71 -9.57
CA LEU A 240 2.20 21.05 -8.19
C LEU A 240 2.85 20.14 -7.14
N LEU A 241 3.04 18.85 -7.46
CA LEU A 241 3.78 17.93 -6.58
C LEU A 241 5.26 18.33 -6.49
N THR A 242 5.86 18.76 -7.61
CA THR A 242 7.26 19.23 -7.66
C THR A 242 7.46 20.47 -6.79
N LEU A 243 6.48 21.36 -6.74
CA LEU A 243 6.50 22.59 -5.94
C LEU A 243 6.02 22.41 -4.49
N GLY A 244 5.61 21.21 -4.13
CA GLY A 244 5.04 20.93 -2.82
C GLY A 244 6.06 20.96 -1.68
N HIS A 245 5.60 21.16 -0.44
CA HIS A 245 6.46 21.17 0.75
C HIS A 245 6.76 19.76 1.28
N VAL A 246 5.82 18.83 1.14
CA VAL A 246 5.96 17.42 1.56
C VAL A 246 5.50 16.53 0.43
N LEU A 247 6.33 15.55 0.10
CA LEU A 247 6.07 14.55 -0.92
C LEU A 247 6.25 13.16 -0.32
N HIS A 248 5.32 12.29 -0.57
CA HIS A 248 5.42 10.86 -0.29
C HIS A 248 5.83 10.13 -1.56
N ALA A 249 6.88 9.33 -1.49
CA ALA A 249 7.30 8.44 -2.56
C ALA A 249 7.36 6.99 -2.08
N ASP A 250 6.94 6.09 -2.95
CA ASP A 250 6.96 4.65 -2.71
C ASP A 250 6.93 3.93 -4.06
N GLU A 251 7.24 2.63 -4.07
CA GLU A 251 7.19 1.82 -5.26
C GLU A 251 6.57 0.44 -5.00
N THR A 252 5.96 -0.12 -6.02
CA THR A 252 5.42 -1.47 -5.98
C THR A 252 5.60 -2.17 -7.32
N THR A 253 5.34 -3.47 -7.36
CA THR A 253 5.32 -4.22 -8.61
C THR A 253 3.91 -4.35 -9.16
N THR A 254 3.80 -4.31 -10.48
CA THR A 254 2.62 -4.70 -11.24
C THR A 254 3.02 -5.75 -12.28
N ARG A 255 2.05 -6.30 -13.01
CA ARG A 255 2.29 -7.24 -14.11
C ARG A 255 1.74 -6.66 -15.41
N ILE A 256 2.53 -6.82 -16.48
CA ILE A 256 2.13 -6.50 -17.86
C ILE A 256 2.41 -7.77 -18.68
N GLY A 257 1.35 -8.45 -19.10
CA GLY A 257 1.48 -9.81 -19.61
C GLY A 257 2.16 -10.73 -18.60
N SER A 258 3.17 -11.46 -19.02
CA SER A 258 4.00 -12.31 -18.14
C SER A 258 5.09 -11.54 -17.37
N ALA A 259 5.41 -10.31 -17.78
CA ALA A 259 6.53 -9.53 -17.24
C ALA A 259 6.15 -8.77 -15.98
N ARG A 260 7.05 -8.82 -14.98
CA ARG A 260 6.97 -7.95 -13.79
C ARG A 260 7.52 -6.57 -14.15
N ARG A 261 6.77 -5.52 -13.82
CA ARG A 261 7.16 -4.12 -13.96
C ARG A 261 7.12 -3.41 -12.61
N TRP A 262 7.91 -2.36 -12.47
CA TRP A 262 7.86 -1.49 -11.31
C TRP A 262 6.99 -0.29 -11.60
N LEU A 263 6.33 0.17 -10.55
CA LEU A 263 5.47 1.33 -10.54
C LEU A 263 5.89 2.20 -9.38
N HIS A 264 6.03 3.49 -9.63
CA HIS A 264 6.34 4.50 -8.64
C HIS A 264 5.13 5.38 -8.38
N VAL A 265 5.03 5.88 -7.15
CA VAL A 265 4.08 6.91 -6.76
C VAL A 265 4.81 8.12 -6.20
N ALA A 266 4.34 9.29 -6.60
CA ALA A 266 4.63 10.57 -5.96
C ALA A 266 3.30 11.19 -5.54
N CYS A 267 3.11 11.48 -4.26
CA CYS A 267 1.83 12.00 -3.78
C CYS A 267 1.97 12.84 -2.50
N ASN A 268 0.93 13.61 -2.21
CA ASN A 268 0.70 14.27 -0.94
C ASN A 268 -0.77 14.11 -0.52
N ASP A 269 -1.24 14.85 0.47
CA ASP A 269 -2.62 14.73 0.95
C ASP A 269 -3.66 15.21 -0.08
N ARG A 270 -3.24 15.98 -1.09
CA ARG A 270 -4.13 16.58 -2.11
C ARG A 270 -3.98 15.96 -3.50
N LEU A 271 -2.83 15.45 -3.85
CA LEU A 271 -2.50 15.01 -5.21
C LEU A 271 -1.87 13.61 -5.21
N THR A 272 -2.02 12.91 -6.33
CA THR A 272 -1.42 11.59 -6.57
C THR A 272 -0.95 11.52 -8.02
N LEU A 273 0.29 11.07 -8.23
CA LEU A 273 0.85 10.75 -9.53
C LEU A 273 1.42 9.33 -9.49
N LEU A 274 1.01 8.52 -10.44
CA LEU A 274 1.45 7.13 -10.61
C LEU A 274 2.13 6.98 -11.96
N GLY A 275 3.21 6.19 -12.03
CA GLY A 275 3.87 5.92 -13.31
C GLY A 275 4.67 4.63 -13.31
N LEU A 276 4.79 4.01 -14.48
CA LEU A 276 5.67 2.86 -14.72
C LEU A 276 7.10 3.34 -14.91
N ALA A 277 8.03 2.75 -14.16
CA ALA A 277 9.45 3.02 -14.35
C ALA A 277 10.30 1.91 -13.69
N PRO A 278 11.56 1.71 -14.12
CA PRO A 278 12.50 0.83 -13.42
C PRO A 278 12.70 1.22 -11.96
N ARG A 279 12.99 0.24 -11.08
CA ARG A 279 13.30 0.50 -9.67
C ARG A 279 14.73 1.04 -9.51
N SER A 280 14.91 2.28 -9.91
CA SER A 280 16.19 2.99 -9.85
C SER A 280 15.94 4.48 -9.72
N LYS A 281 16.99 5.26 -9.40
CA LYS A 281 16.90 6.72 -9.38
C LYS A 281 16.48 7.27 -10.75
N ALA A 282 17.13 6.83 -11.82
CA ALA A 282 16.77 7.24 -13.18
C ALA A 282 15.31 6.90 -13.54
N GLY A 283 14.82 5.74 -13.10
CA GLY A 283 13.41 5.38 -13.25
C GLY A 283 12.49 6.31 -12.49
N ALA A 284 12.77 6.59 -11.22
CA ALA A 284 11.98 7.53 -10.42
C ALA A 284 12.00 8.96 -11.02
N ASP A 285 13.10 9.36 -11.64
CA ASP A 285 13.26 10.66 -12.34
C ASP A 285 12.28 10.78 -13.53
N THR A 286 11.89 9.69 -14.19
CA THR A 286 10.96 9.72 -15.33
C THR A 286 9.55 10.18 -14.96
N LEU A 287 9.16 10.13 -13.68
CA LEU A 287 7.90 10.72 -13.23
C LEU A 287 7.91 12.26 -13.32
N GLY A 288 9.09 12.88 -13.45
CA GLY A 288 9.25 14.32 -13.60
C GLY A 288 8.97 15.15 -12.34
N VAL A 289 8.96 14.52 -11.15
CA VAL A 289 8.71 15.21 -9.86
C VAL A 289 9.99 15.33 -9.04
N LEU A 290 10.66 14.22 -8.74
CA LEU A 290 11.79 14.20 -7.82
C LEU A 290 13.00 15.04 -8.21
N PRO A 291 13.39 15.16 -9.50
CA PRO A 291 14.54 16.00 -9.88
C PRO A 291 14.38 17.48 -9.53
N GLY A 292 13.15 17.99 -9.61
CA GLY A 292 12.83 19.40 -9.29
C GLY A 292 12.34 19.63 -7.86
N PHE A 293 12.08 18.58 -7.10
CA PHE A 293 11.51 18.69 -5.75
C PHE A 293 12.55 19.21 -4.74
N ARG A 294 12.16 20.16 -3.87
CA ARG A 294 13.04 20.80 -2.88
C ARG A 294 12.47 20.78 -1.46
N GLY A 295 11.32 20.13 -1.26
CA GLY A 295 10.67 20.00 0.05
C GLY A 295 11.18 18.82 0.86
N THR A 296 10.31 18.25 1.72
CA THR A 296 10.60 17.05 2.51
C THR A 296 10.04 15.81 1.82
N LEU A 297 10.92 14.88 1.43
CA LEU A 297 10.57 13.58 0.84
C LEU A 297 10.39 12.53 1.93
N VAL A 298 9.18 12.00 2.06
CA VAL A 298 8.83 10.92 2.99
C VAL A 298 8.87 9.59 2.24
N HIS A 299 9.75 8.68 2.64
CA HIS A 299 9.95 7.42 1.92
C HIS A 299 10.38 6.28 2.85
N ASP A 300 10.43 5.06 2.35
CA ASP A 300 11.15 3.98 3.00
C ASP A 300 12.68 4.23 2.94
N SER A 301 13.47 3.34 3.48
CA SER A 301 14.94 3.50 3.49
C SER A 301 15.61 3.01 2.21
N LEU A 302 14.93 2.96 1.07
CA LEU A 302 15.52 2.51 -0.19
C LEU A 302 16.64 3.45 -0.63
N SER A 303 17.79 2.87 -0.99
CA SER A 303 19.05 3.59 -1.13
C SER A 303 19.05 4.68 -2.20
N PHE A 304 18.34 4.50 -3.31
CA PHE A 304 18.34 5.47 -4.41
C PHE A 304 17.71 6.81 -4.03
N TYR A 305 16.78 6.84 -3.04
CA TYR A 305 16.22 8.12 -2.56
C TYR A 305 17.29 9.02 -1.93
N GLY A 306 18.33 8.45 -1.33
CA GLY A 306 19.47 9.22 -0.83
C GLY A 306 20.25 10.00 -1.90
N GLY A 307 20.03 9.70 -3.19
CA GLY A 307 20.63 10.44 -4.30
C GLY A 307 19.98 11.78 -4.63
N TYR A 308 18.92 12.19 -3.90
CA TYR A 308 18.30 13.52 -4.02
C TYR A 308 18.81 14.45 -2.90
N ALA A 309 20.07 14.87 -3.04
CA ALA A 309 20.79 15.62 -1.99
C ALA A 309 20.20 16.99 -1.67
N ASP A 310 19.52 17.63 -2.63
CA ASP A 310 18.89 18.95 -2.45
C ASP A 310 17.51 18.86 -1.77
N THR A 311 17.08 17.66 -1.38
CA THR A 311 15.78 17.37 -0.79
C THR A 311 15.96 16.97 0.66
N ALA A 312 15.16 17.52 1.57
CA ALA A 312 15.11 17.05 2.94
C ALA A 312 14.41 15.68 2.98
N HIS A 313 14.88 14.76 3.84
CA HIS A 313 14.32 13.41 3.93
C HIS A 313 13.61 13.18 5.26
N GLN A 314 12.53 12.39 5.23
CA GLN A 314 11.89 11.77 6.39
C GLN A 314 11.80 10.27 6.15
N LEU A 315 12.50 9.47 6.93
CA LEU A 315 12.38 8.02 6.88
C LEU A 315 11.06 7.57 7.51
N CYS A 316 10.39 6.62 6.86
CA CYS A 316 9.11 6.10 7.34
C CYS A 316 9.27 5.41 8.70
N GLY A 317 8.72 6.00 9.76
CA GLY A 317 8.78 5.47 11.11
C GLY A 317 8.09 4.11 11.26
N ALA A 318 7.06 3.79 10.46
CA ALA A 318 6.43 2.48 10.48
C ALA A 318 7.40 1.37 10.05
N HIS A 319 8.23 1.61 9.03
CA HIS A 319 9.27 0.68 8.58
C HIS A 319 10.35 0.51 9.64
N LEU A 320 10.80 1.61 10.25
CA LEU A 320 11.78 1.56 11.34
C LEU A 320 11.27 0.79 12.56
N VAL A 321 9.99 0.99 12.93
CA VAL A 321 9.37 0.25 14.04
C VAL A 321 9.31 -1.25 13.74
N ARG A 322 8.98 -1.67 12.51
CA ARG A 322 9.00 -3.09 12.12
C ARG A 322 10.41 -3.69 12.20
N GLU A 323 11.43 -2.95 11.75
CA GLU A 323 12.82 -3.40 11.84
C GLU A 323 13.31 -3.49 13.31
N LEU A 324 12.88 -2.56 14.17
CA LEU A 324 13.16 -2.61 15.61
C LEU A 324 12.43 -3.79 16.29
N THR A 325 11.22 -4.13 15.83
CA THR A 325 10.49 -5.33 16.28
C THR A 325 11.21 -6.61 15.88
N ALA A 326 11.68 -6.70 14.63
CA ALA A 326 12.51 -7.82 14.20
C ALA A 326 13.81 -7.94 15.01
N ALA A 327 14.43 -6.80 15.35
CA ALA A 327 15.61 -6.81 16.20
C ALA A 327 15.30 -7.28 17.63
N GLU A 328 14.12 -6.99 18.16
CA GLU A 328 13.66 -7.50 19.45
C GLU A 328 13.45 -9.03 19.43
N GLU A 329 12.88 -9.56 18.36
CA GLU A 329 12.72 -11.00 18.15
C GLU A 329 14.08 -11.72 18.03
N ASP A 330 15.03 -11.13 17.30
CA ASP A 330 16.37 -11.68 17.12
C ASP A 330 17.22 -11.60 18.41
N TRP A 331 17.05 -10.57 19.24
CA TRP A 331 17.83 -10.31 20.49
C TRP A 331 16.95 -9.92 21.69
N PRO A 332 16.09 -10.83 22.18
CA PRO A 332 15.05 -10.51 23.19
C PRO A 332 15.61 -10.07 24.57
N LYS A 333 16.86 -10.47 24.86
CA LYS A 333 17.53 -10.07 26.11
C LYS A 333 18.08 -8.65 26.10
N GLN A 334 18.26 -8.06 24.92
CA GLN A 334 18.73 -6.68 24.76
C GLN A 334 17.53 -5.72 24.83
N LYS A 335 17.77 -4.46 25.23
CA LYS A 335 16.69 -3.48 25.43
C LYS A 335 16.80 -2.22 24.56
N TRP A 336 17.87 -2.07 23.79
CA TRP A 336 18.08 -0.89 22.95
C TRP A 336 16.96 -0.68 21.91
N HIS A 337 16.46 -1.74 21.29
CA HIS A 337 15.36 -1.69 20.31
C HIS A 337 14.06 -1.20 20.95
N GLN A 338 13.72 -1.67 22.16
CA GLN A 338 12.56 -1.21 22.91
C GLN A 338 12.69 0.26 23.30
N GLN A 339 13.89 0.69 23.74
CA GLN A 339 14.15 2.08 24.11
C GLN A 339 14.00 3.03 22.92
N ILE A 340 14.56 2.69 21.75
CA ILE A 340 14.42 3.49 20.54
C ILE A 340 12.96 3.55 20.10
N ARG A 341 12.26 2.42 20.09
CA ARG A 341 10.83 2.35 19.72
C ARG A 341 9.97 3.18 20.65
N TRP A 342 10.22 3.11 21.95
CA TRP A 342 9.54 3.92 22.96
C TRP A 342 9.77 5.43 22.75
N ALA A 343 11.00 5.84 22.47
CA ALA A 343 11.34 7.23 22.21
C ALA A 343 10.62 7.76 20.96
N LEU A 344 10.64 7.00 19.85
CA LEU A 344 9.93 7.34 18.62
C LEU A 344 8.42 7.40 18.82
N ALA A 345 7.84 6.49 19.59
CA ALA A 345 6.41 6.48 19.91
C ALA A 345 6.03 7.70 20.77
N GLY A 346 6.87 8.10 21.72
CA GLY A 346 6.70 9.29 22.54
C GLY A 346 6.71 10.56 21.70
N LEU A 347 7.70 10.74 20.84
CA LEU A 347 7.78 11.88 19.91
C LEU A 347 6.57 11.91 18.96
N ASN A 348 6.18 10.78 18.39
CA ASN A 348 5.03 10.72 17.49
C ASN A 348 3.71 11.07 18.21
N ARG A 349 3.56 10.70 19.49
CA ARG A 349 2.41 11.10 20.29
C ARG A 349 2.35 12.62 20.46
N GLN A 350 3.48 13.26 20.76
CA GLN A 350 3.55 14.72 20.86
C GLN A 350 3.28 15.39 19.51
N ALA A 351 3.89 14.89 18.42
CA ALA A 351 3.65 15.41 17.09
C ALA A 351 2.18 15.29 16.66
N ARG A 352 1.48 14.23 17.07
CA ARG A 352 0.02 14.09 16.83
C ARG A 352 -0.79 15.14 17.56
N ARG A 353 -0.42 15.46 18.80
CA ARG A 353 -1.10 16.51 19.58
C ARG A 353 -0.93 17.88 18.92
N VAL A 354 0.26 18.16 18.37
CA VAL A 354 0.48 19.40 17.61
C VAL A 354 -0.40 19.43 16.34
N ARG A 355 -0.43 18.34 15.56
CA ARG A 355 -1.29 18.25 14.36
C ARG A 355 -2.78 18.33 14.68
N GLY A 356 -3.19 17.80 15.83
CA GLY A 356 -4.56 17.87 16.33
C GLY A 356 -4.95 19.23 16.92
N GLY A 357 -4.00 20.18 17.00
CA GLY A 357 -4.24 21.51 17.58
C GLY A 357 -4.34 21.51 19.12
N GLU A 358 -4.03 20.39 19.80
CA GLU A 358 -4.07 20.30 21.25
C GLU A 358 -2.95 21.11 21.93
N ILE A 359 -1.80 21.21 21.26
CA ILE A 359 -0.63 21.97 21.68
C ILE A 359 -0.03 22.71 20.48
N PRO A 360 0.53 23.92 20.64
CA PRO A 360 1.08 24.71 19.55
C PRO A 360 2.37 24.11 18.95
N GLU A 361 3.18 23.48 19.81
CA GLU A 361 4.47 22.85 19.46
C GLU A 361 4.79 21.73 20.45
N ILE A 362 5.78 20.89 20.13
CA ILE A 362 6.29 19.90 21.09
C ILE A 362 7.08 20.64 22.17
N PRO A 363 6.75 20.48 23.46
CA PRO A 363 7.49 21.16 24.53
C PRO A 363 9.00 20.83 24.45
N PRO A 364 9.91 21.82 24.48
CA PRO A 364 11.36 21.60 24.31
C PRO A 364 11.94 20.53 25.23
N ARG A 365 11.52 20.52 26.53
CA ARG A 365 11.94 19.49 27.48
C ARG A 365 11.51 18.08 27.06
N SER A 366 10.33 17.92 26.47
CA SER A 366 9.84 16.62 25.98
C SER A 366 10.58 16.18 24.72
N LEU A 367 10.83 17.12 23.80
CA LEU A 367 11.61 16.88 22.59
C LEU A 367 13.01 16.37 22.94
N GLU A 368 13.75 17.13 23.77
CA GLU A 368 15.09 16.80 24.24
C GLU A 368 15.14 15.47 25.00
N PHE A 369 14.14 15.22 25.86
CA PHE A 369 14.04 13.99 26.65
C PHE A 369 13.96 12.75 25.73
N TYR A 370 13.05 12.73 24.77
CA TYR A 370 12.90 11.60 23.86
C TYR A 370 14.05 11.47 22.86
N GLN A 371 14.60 12.58 22.34
CA GLN A 371 15.78 12.56 21.47
C GLN A 371 17.00 11.98 22.22
N ARG A 372 17.23 12.36 23.47
CA ARG A 372 18.30 11.80 24.30
C ARG A 372 18.15 10.29 24.46
N HIS A 373 16.94 9.79 24.75
CA HIS A 373 16.70 8.35 24.89
C HIS A 373 16.87 7.60 23.55
N TYR A 374 16.49 8.21 22.44
CA TYR A 374 16.76 7.68 21.11
C TYR A 374 18.26 7.49 20.87
N HIS A 375 19.06 8.54 21.06
CA HIS A 375 20.51 8.48 20.86
C HIS A 375 21.21 7.51 21.83
N GLN A 376 20.79 7.48 23.08
CA GLN A 376 21.30 6.49 24.05
C GLN A 376 21.01 5.06 23.59
N GLY A 377 19.78 4.77 23.17
CA GLY A 377 19.42 3.45 22.66
C GLY A 377 20.25 3.04 21.44
N VAL A 378 20.48 3.96 20.51
CA VAL A 378 21.36 3.74 19.34
C VAL A 378 22.78 3.45 19.77
N ASN A 379 23.36 4.23 20.70
CA ASN A 379 24.73 4.06 21.18
C ASN A 379 24.91 2.71 21.91
N VAL A 380 23.96 2.35 22.80
CA VAL A 380 23.95 1.04 23.46
C VAL A 380 23.86 -0.09 22.44
N GLY A 381 22.99 0.03 21.46
CA GLY A 381 22.89 -0.95 20.38
C GLY A 381 24.20 -1.11 19.61
N LEU A 382 24.84 -0.02 19.22
CA LEU A 382 26.11 -0.03 18.50
C LEU A 382 27.26 -0.68 19.31
N SER A 383 27.29 -0.50 20.64
CA SER A 383 28.28 -1.16 21.51
C SER A 383 28.06 -2.66 21.61
N LEU A 384 26.79 -3.12 21.60
CA LEU A 384 26.43 -4.55 21.64
C LEU A 384 26.58 -5.24 20.30
N HIS A 385 26.61 -4.49 19.19
CA HIS A 385 26.77 -4.99 17.83
C HIS A 385 28.00 -4.36 17.16
N PRO A 386 29.23 -4.71 17.56
CA PRO A 386 30.45 -4.15 16.98
C PRO A 386 30.50 -4.42 15.47
N ARG A 387 31.19 -3.55 14.74
CA ARG A 387 31.38 -3.71 13.29
C ARG A 387 32.25 -4.93 13.02
N ALA A 388 31.80 -5.79 12.12
CA ALA A 388 32.59 -6.93 11.68
C ALA A 388 33.56 -6.49 10.57
N GLU A 389 34.86 -6.71 10.77
CA GLU A 389 35.86 -6.42 9.75
C GLU A 389 35.89 -7.52 8.68
N GLY A 390 36.01 -7.12 7.41
CA GLY A 390 36.09 -8.04 6.28
C GLY A 390 34.86 -8.90 6.03
N ARG A 391 33.75 -8.65 6.73
CA ARG A 391 32.50 -9.42 6.61
C ARG A 391 31.30 -8.51 6.39
N LYS A 392 30.23 -9.09 5.84
CA LYS A 392 28.94 -8.42 5.74
C LYS A 392 28.39 -8.13 7.13
N GLN A 393 27.96 -6.88 7.36
CA GLN A 393 27.41 -6.46 8.65
C GLN A 393 26.09 -7.17 8.96
N THR A 394 25.78 -7.33 10.26
CA THR A 394 24.50 -7.85 10.72
C THR A 394 23.40 -6.85 10.41
N ARG A 395 22.14 -7.32 10.37
CA ARG A 395 20.97 -6.43 10.18
C ARG A 395 20.83 -5.41 11.30
N ALA A 396 21.04 -5.86 12.57
CA ALA A 396 21.02 -4.96 13.71
C ALA A 396 22.07 -3.85 13.56
N ARG A 397 23.30 -4.19 13.13
CA ARG A 397 24.35 -3.21 12.89
C ARG A 397 23.96 -2.23 11.78
N ASN A 398 23.46 -2.71 10.66
CA ASN A 398 23.02 -1.86 9.54
C ASN A 398 21.86 -0.93 9.95
N LEU A 399 20.90 -1.44 10.73
CA LEU A 399 19.81 -0.61 11.27
C LEU A 399 20.35 0.48 12.19
N LEU A 400 21.23 0.12 13.12
CA LEU A 400 21.80 1.05 14.11
C LEU A 400 22.69 2.11 13.46
N GLU A 401 23.49 1.75 12.46
CA GLU A 401 24.28 2.71 11.66
C GLU A 401 23.36 3.69 10.94
N ARG A 402 22.29 3.20 10.29
CA ARG A 402 21.30 4.06 9.64
C ARG A 402 20.59 4.98 10.63
N LEU A 403 20.20 4.48 11.81
CA LEU A 403 19.58 5.28 12.86
C LEU A 403 20.52 6.35 13.41
N ARG A 404 21.82 6.08 13.48
CA ARG A 404 22.84 7.05 13.88
C ARG A 404 23.10 8.08 12.78
N ASP A 405 23.43 7.61 11.57
CA ASP A 405 23.95 8.45 10.49
C ASP A 405 22.84 9.30 9.86
N ARG A 406 21.60 8.81 9.92
CA ARG A 406 20.41 9.49 9.41
C ARG A 406 19.43 9.90 10.53
N ALA A 407 19.94 10.13 11.75
CA ALA A 407 19.11 10.52 12.88
C ALA A 407 18.21 11.74 12.57
N HIS A 408 18.74 12.74 11.89
CA HIS A 408 18.04 13.91 11.43
C HIS A 408 16.86 13.57 10.47
N ASP A 409 17.02 12.59 9.57
CA ASP A 409 15.95 12.14 8.69
C ASP A 409 14.91 11.27 9.41
N VAL A 410 15.29 10.60 10.50
CA VAL A 410 14.38 9.82 11.32
C VAL A 410 13.53 10.72 12.21
N LEU A 411 14.11 11.80 12.73
CA LEU A 411 13.51 12.66 13.75
C LEU A 411 12.85 13.93 13.18
N ARG A 412 13.00 14.23 11.90
CA ARG A 412 12.46 15.43 11.22
C ARG A 412 10.97 15.66 11.49
N PHE A 413 10.17 14.60 11.58
CA PHE A 413 8.75 14.72 11.93
C PHE A 413 8.49 15.35 13.31
N ALA A 414 9.46 15.26 14.22
CA ALA A 414 9.37 15.88 15.55
C ALA A 414 9.84 17.33 15.53
N ASP A 415 10.78 17.67 14.64
CA ASP A 415 11.25 19.05 14.47
C ASP A 415 10.22 19.88 13.67
N HIS A 416 9.48 19.25 12.73
CA HIS A 416 8.45 19.88 11.91
C HIS A 416 7.08 19.19 12.06
N PRO A 417 6.51 19.11 13.27
CA PRO A 417 5.37 18.24 13.59
C PRO A 417 4.07 18.61 12.86
N LYS A 418 3.91 19.85 12.40
CA LYS A 418 2.72 20.30 11.65
C LYS A 418 2.73 19.81 10.21
N GLN A 419 3.90 19.80 9.56
CA GLN A 419 4.03 19.52 8.14
C GLN A 419 4.48 18.08 7.85
N VAL A 420 5.46 17.55 8.60
CA VAL A 420 6.14 16.31 8.29
C VAL A 420 5.49 15.13 9.04
N PRO A 421 4.90 14.16 8.34
CA PRO A 421 4.30 12.99 8.99
C PRO A 421 5.38 11.98 9.44
N PHE A 422 5.07 11.21 10.49
CA PHE A 422 5.93 10.14 10.99
C PHE A 422 6.05 8.95 10.03
N THR A 423 5.03 8.70 9.20
CA THR A 423 4.96 7.49 8.35
C THR A 423 4.71 7.84 6.90
N ASN A 424 5.07 6.93 5.99
CA ASN A 424 4.76 7.00 4.56
C ASN A 424 3.38 6.42 4.20
N ASN A 425 2.43 6.39 5.13
CA ASN A 425 1.12 5.77 4.90
C ASN A 425 0.35 6.39 3.72
N THR A 426 0.56 7.67 3.40
CA THR A 426 -0.06 8.35 2.25
C THR A 426 0.40 7.71 0.94
N GLY A 427 1.70 7.49 0.77
CA GLY A 427 2.28 6.77 -0.38
C GLY A 427 1.79 5.32 -0.46
N GLU A 428 1.86 4.58 0.67
CA GLU A 428 1.40 3.19 0.73
C GLU A 428 -0.10 3.06 0.35
N ARG A 429 -0.95 4.00 0.79
CA ARG A 429 -2.39 4.02 0.46
C ARG A 429 -2.64 4.31 -1.01
N ALA A 430 -1.86 5.21 -1.60
CA ALA A 430 -1.97 5.55 -3.02
C ALA A 430 -1.63 4.38 -3.95
N LEU A 431 -0.80 3.42 -3.48
CA LEU A 431 -0.47 2.19 -4.22
C LEU A 431 -1.50 1.06 -4.05
N ARG A 432 -2.40 1.12 -3.06
CA ARG A 432 -3.38 0.05 -2.82
C ARG A 432 -4.31 -0.23 -4.01
N PRO A 433 -4.82 0.79 -4.75
CA PRO A 433 -5.65 0.55 -5.91
C PRO A 433 -4.96 -0.30 -6.99
N VAL A 434 -3.66 -0.09 -7.21
CA VAL A 434 -2.87 -0.91 -8.14
C VAL A 434 -2.83 -2.38 -7.70
N LYS A 435 -2.60 -2.62 -6.41
CA LYS A 435 -2.61 -3.98 -5.85
C LYS A 435 -4.00 -4.63 -5.94
N THR A 436 -5.06 -3.84 -5.79
CA THR A 436 -6.45 -4.29 -5.93
C THR A 436 -6.74 -4.63 -7.39
N GLN A 437 -6.34 -3.80 -8.35
CA GLN A 437 -6.49 -4.04 -9.77
C GLN A 437 -5.85 -5.37 -10.18
N VAL A 438 -4.60 -5.63 -9.76
CA VAL A 438 -3.92 -6.91 -10.06
C VAL A 438 -4.68 -8.12 -9.51
N LYS A 439 -5.35 -7.99 -8.36
CA LYS A 439 -6.13 -9.07 -7.74
C LYS A 439 -7.48 -9.30 -8.41
N ILE A 440 -8.12 -8.26 -8.93
CA ILE A 440 -9.46 -8.32 -9.53
C ILE A 440 -9.37 -8.58 -11.04
N SER A 441 -8.54 -7.79 -11.74
CA SER A 441 -8.46 -7.76 -13.20
C SER A 441 -7.24 -8.49 -13.77
N GLY A 442 -6.35 -9.00 -12.91
CA GLY A 442 -5.12 -9.64 -13.34
C GLY A 442 -4.06 -8.66 -13.85
N CYS A 443 -3.34 -9.01 -14.91
CA CYS A 443 -2.30 -8.18 -15.50
C CYS A 443 -2.85 -7.21 -16.55
N HIS A 444 -2.15 -6.10 -16.76
CA HIS A 444 -2.33 -5.29 -17.96
C HIS A 444 -1.79 -6.03 -19.18
N GLN A 445 -2.43 -5.87 -20.34
CA GLN A 445 -2.02 -6.55 -21.57
C GLN A 445 -0.86 -5.82 -22.29
N SER A 446 -0.76 -4.49 -22.14
CA SER A 446 0.26 -3.66 -22.76
C SER A 446 0.79 -2.57 -21.84
N GLU A 447 1.99 -2.05 -22.12
CA GLU A 447 2.56 -0.93 -21.39
C GLU A 447 1.77 0.38 -21.61
N THR A 448 1.27 0.58 -22.84
CA THR A 448 0.43 1.73 -23.18
C THR A 448 -0.90 1.70 -22.42
N GLY A 449 -1.58 0.55 -22.36
CA GLY A 449 -2.80 0.38 -21.58
C GLY A 449 -2.57 0.57 -20.07
N ALA A 450 -1.45 0.08 -19.55
CA ALA A 450 -1.08 0.30 -18.15
C ALA A 450 -0.79 1.78 -17.86
N ALA A 451 -0.05 2.47 -18.75
CA ALA A 451 0.23 3.90 -18.64
C ALA A 451 -1.05 4.74 -18.69
N ALA A 452 -1.96 4.45 -19.61
CA ALA A 452 -3.27 5.08 -19.71
C ALA A 452 -4.09 4.89 -18.39
N TRP A 453 -4.14 3.67 -17.89
CA TRP A 453 -4.81 3.38 -16.62
C TRP A 453 -4.24 4.19 -15.45
N LEU A 454 -2.90 4.29 -15.37
CA LEU A 454 -2.21 5.05 -14.31
C LEU A 454 -2.42 6.55 -14.43
N ALA A 455 -2.46 7.10 -15.63
CA ALA A 455 -2.75 8.51 -15.88
C ALA A 455 -4.18 8.87 -15.42
N VAL A 456 -5.18 8.12 -15.88
CA VAL A 456 -6.56 8.31 -15.46
C VAL A 456 -6.72 8.08 -13.96
N ARG A 457 -6.05 7.07 -13.39
CA ARG A 457 -6.07 6.83 -11.94
C ARG A 457 -5.48 8.00 -11.15
N SER A 458 -4.38 8.57 -11.60
CA SER A 458 -3.75 9.75 -10.98
C SER A 458 -4.70 10.94 -10.95
N TYR A 459 -5.39 11.17 -12.06
CA TYR A 459 -6.42 12.19 -12.18
C TYR A 459 -7.56 11.97 -11.19
N LEU A 460 -8.16 10.77 -11.20
CA LEU A 460 -9.32 10.42 -10.34
C LEU A 460 -8.97 10.48 -8.85
N ASP A 461 -7.80 9.96 -8.45
CA ASP A 461 -7.39 9.98 -7.05
C ASP A 461 -7.10 11.40 -6.56
N SER A 462 -6.56 12.26 -7.42
CA SER A 462 -6.34 13.67 -7.11
C SER A 462 -7.67 14.42 -6.98
N ALA A 463 -8.59 14.26 -7.94
CA ALA A 463 -9.91 14.89 -7.88
C ALA A 463 -10.70 14.49 -6.61
N ARG A 464 -10.63 13.20 -6.23
CA ARG A 464 -11.26 12.69 -5.00
C ARG A 464 -10.68 13.29 -3.73
N LYS A 465 -9.40 13.55 -3.67
CA LYS A 465 -8.77 14.25 -2.54
C LYS A 465 -9.25 15.70 -2.40
N HIS A 466 -9.86 16.25 -3.45
CA HIS A 466 -10.52 17.56 -3.47
C HIS A 466 -12.05 17.48 -3.33
N GLY A 467 -12.59 16.30 -2.96
CA GLY A 467 -14.02 16.13 -2.67
C GLY A 467 -14.89 15.83 -3.89
N LEU A 468 -14.31 15.74 -5.11
CA LEU A 468 -15.08 15.37 -6.30
C LEU A 468 -15.23 13.84 -6.37
N SER A 469 -16.42 13.35 -6.73
CA SER A 469 -16.58 11.91 -6.94
C SER A 469 -15.77 11.42 -8.16
N ALA A 470 -15.35 10.16 -8.16
CA ALA A 470 -14.59 9.62 -9.28
C ALA A 470 -15.42 9.61 -10.58
N PHE A 471 -16.73 9.33 -10.48
CA PHE A 471 -17.61 9.37 -11.63
C PHE A 471 -17.76 10.80 -12.17
N ASP A 472 -18.01 11.79 -11.30
CA ASP A 472 -18.15 13.18 -11.75
C ASP A 472 -16.83 13.70 -12.37
N ALA A 473 -15.69 13.33 -11.82
CA ALA A 473 -14.40 13.71 -12.37
C ALA A 473 -14.24 13.20 -13.81
N ILE A 474 -14.45 11.91 -14.05
CA ILE A 474 -14.30 11.35 -15.39
C ILE A 474 -15.39 11.81 -16.36
N HIS A 475 -16.61 12.00 -15.89
CA HIS A 475 -17.70 12.56 -16.70
C HIS A 475 -17.37 13.97 -17.18
N ARG A 476 -16.80 14.81 -16.33
CA ARG A 476 -16.35 16.16 -16.69
C ARG A 476 -15.28 16.11 -17.79
N ALA A 477 -14.36 15.16 -17.75
CA ALA A 477 -13.37 15.01 -18.82
C ALA A 477 -14.02 14.73 -20.17
N PHE A 478 -15.00 13.83 -20.23
CA PHE A 478 -15.71 13.51 -21.47
C PHE A 478 -16.72 14.57 -21.93
N THR A 479 -17.09 15.52 -21.08
CA THR A 479 -18.00 16.63 -21.41
C THR A 479 -17.26 17.96 -21.63
N GLY A 480 -15.92 17.96 -21.78
CA GLY A 480 -15.15 19.14 -22.04
C GLY A 480 -14.96 20.10 -20.84
N ASN A 481 -15.37 19.68 -19.65
CA ASN A 481 -15.22 20.44 -18.40
C ASN A 481 -14.21 19.78 -17.46
N LEU A 482 -13.01 19.52 -17.98
CA LEU A 482 -11.93 18.83 -17.28
C LEU A 482 -11.69 19.47 -15.91
N TRP A 483 -11.68 18.66 -14.85
CA TRP A 483 -11.27 19.14 -13.54
C TRP A 483 -9.76 19.42 -13.55
N MET A 484 -9.39 20.60 -13.10
CA MET A 484 -8.01 20.99 -12.89
C MET A 484 -7.74 21.14 -11.39
N PRO A 485 -6.59 20.66 -10.88
CA PRO A 485 -6.25 20.88 -9.49
C PRO A 485 -6.14 22.37 -9.19
N PRO A 486 -6.70 22.83 -8.05
CA PRO A 486 -6.63 24.23 -7.69
C PRO A 486 -5.18 24.63 -7.42
N ILE A 487 -4.74 25.73 -8.04
CA ILE A 487 -3.45 26.35 -7.79
C ILE A 487 -3.63 27.21 -6.52
N ALA A 488 -3.45 26.58 -5.35
CA ALA A 488 -3.28 27.36 -4.13
C ALA A 488 -1.83 27.87 -4.11
N LEU A 489 -1.62 29.15 -4.27
CA LEU A 489 -0.33 29.74 -3.95
C LEU A 489 0.01 29.40 -2.50
N PRO A 490 1.25 28.99 -2.19
CA PRO A 490 1.64 28.75 -0.81
C PRO A 490 1.45 30.05 -0.02
N ALA A 491 0.67 29.97 1.07
CA ALA A 491 0.53 31.05 2.02
C ALA A 491 1.81 31.23 2.82
#